data_e2b0caa8bcde46ff4a5ec0b503fed90d
#
_entry.id   e2b0caa8bcde46ff4a5ec0b503fed90d
#
_cell.length_a   1.000
_cell.length_b   1.000
_cell.length_c   1.000
_cell.angle_alpha   90.00
_cell.angle_beta   90.00
_cell.angle_gamma   90.00
#
_symmetry.space_group_name_H-M   'P 1'
#
loop_
_entity.id
_entity.type
_entity.pdbx_description
1 polymer ?
#
loop_
_entity_poly.entity_id
_entity_poly.type
_entity_poly.pdbx_seq_one_letter_code
_entity_poly.pdbx_strand_id
1 'polypeptide(L)'
;MRVAILCFIGLIHASFQLSVSVLTLLGGHSLGRRLAYRRVMGLLRSFVLGALLMTILLTTGLVYYVSIIVQHQLITWRLIMAISCGVLASLGVASWLLYYRRGHGTELWLPRSFIAYLSKRSAKTGSRFEAFSLGVSSVIAELPFLIGPFLAASLLIAALPVRLWQAGAIISYSCLAVSSLGLIIVVVGSGHTIAQVQQWRQRHKHFMQFFSGSSLLVMAVFLAVEYVVRYP
;
A
#
# COMPACT_ATOMS: atom_id res chain seq x y z
N MET A 1 17.87 -6.92 -12.70
CA MET A 1 16.61 -7.70 -12.61
C MET A 1 15.93 -7.49 -11.25
N ARG A 2 16.54 -7.79 -10.09
CA ARG A 2 15.90 -7.66 -8.75
C ARG A 2 15.33 -6.27 -8.43
N VAL A 3 16.03 -5.19 -8.80
CA VAL A 3 15.56 -3.82 -8.59
C VAL A 3 14.29 -3.52 -9.39
N ALA A 4 14.23 -3.95 -10.66
CA ALA A 4 13.03 -3.75 -11.49
C ALA A 4 11.81 -4.48 -10.91
N ILE A 5 12.00 -5.70 -10.39
CA ILE A 5 10.95 -6.47 -9.74
C ILE A 5 10.47 -5.76 -8.47
N LEU A 6 11.41 -5.25 -7.65
CA LEU A 6 11.08 -4.51 -6.44
C LEU A 6 10.29 -3.23 -6.76
N CYS A 7 10.68 -2.50 -7.81
CA CYS A 7 9.93 -1.35 -8.29
C CYS A 7 8.50 -1.75 -8.73
N PHE A 8 8.36 -2.86 -9.44
CA PHE A 8 7.05 -3.37 -9.85
C PHE A 8 6.18 -3.74 -8.65
N ILE A 9 6.74 -4.42 -7.63
CA ILE A 9 6.02 -4.71 -6.38
C ILE A 9 5.59 -3.42 -5.67
N GLY A 10 6.46 -2.40 -5.62
CA GLY A 10 6.13 -1.10 -5.04
C GLY A 10 4.96 -0.41 -5.77
N LEU A 11 4.92 -0.49 -7.10
CA LEU A 11 3.81 0.06 -7.89
C LEU A 11 2.51 -0.75 -7.68
N ILE A 12 2.60 -2.08 -7.57
CA ILE A 12 1.44 -2.91 -7.19
C ILE A 12 0.92 -2.48 -5.82
N HIS A 13 1.82 -2.35 -4.83
CA HIS A 13 1.44 -1.86 -3.50
C HIS A 13 0.72 -0.51 -3.61
N ALA A 14 1.28 0.46 -4.35
CA ALA A 14 0.67 1.76 -4.54
C ALA A 14 -0.74 1.70 -5.15
N SER A 15 -1.02 0.70 -6.00
CA SER A 15 -2.33 0.53 -6.61
C SER A 15 -3.43 0.08 -5.62
N PHE A 16 -3.02 -0.59 -4.54
CA PHE A 16 -3.94 -1.09 -3.49
C PHE A 16 -4.22 -0.09 -2.37
N GLN A 17 -3.53 1.05 -2.31
CA GLN A 17 -3.67 1.95 -1.17
C GLN A 17 -5.09 2.51 -1.00
N LEU A 18 -5.72 2.06 0.06
CA LEU A 18 -6.99 2.55 0.62
C LEU A 18 -6.89 3.95 1.17
N SER A 19 -5.72 4.30 1.65
CA SER A 19 -5.37 5.60 2.23
C SER A 19 -5.79 6.77 1.34
N VAL A 20 -5.94 6.53 0.05
CA VAL A 20 -6.55 7.51 -0.87
C VAL A 20 -7.96 7.89 -0.45
N SER A 21 -8.78 6.94 0.03
CA SER A 21 -10.13 7.23 0.54
C SER A 21 -10.09 8.03 1.84
N VAL A 22 -9.16 7.71 2.74
CA VAL A 22 -8.97 8.45 3.99
C VAL A 22 -8.45 9.87 3.72
N LEU A 23 -7.53 10.00 2.77
CA LEU A 23 -7.00 11.29 2.35
C LEU A 23 -8.09 12.22 1.78
N THR A 24 -9.04 11.66 1.06
CA THR A 24 -10.15 12.43 0.50
C THR A 24 -11.12 12.93 1.57
N LEU A 25 -11.24 12.23 2.70
CA LEU A 25 -12.04 12.67 3.83
C LEU A 25 -11.39 13.84 4.60
N LEU A 26 -10.06 13.93 4.62
CA LEU A 26 -9.34 15.04 5.26
C LEU A 26 -9.55 16.39 4.57
N GLY A 27 -9.85 16.39 3.27
CA GLY A 27 -10.06 17.62 2.48
C GLY A 27 -11.50 18.14 2.46
N GLY A 28 -12.44 17.43 3.06
CA GLY A 28 -13.87 17.73 3.00
C GLY A 28 -14.34 18.95 3.86
N HIS A 29 -13.46 19.59 4.60
CA HIS A 29 -13.82 20.74 5.44
C HIS A 29 -13.67 22.04 4.67
N SER A 30 -14.82 22.62 4.28
CA SER A 30 -14.95 23.93 3.66
C SER A 30 -14.59 25.08 4.62
N LEU A 31 -13.39 25.63 4.48
CA LEU A 31 -12.98 26.89 5.09
C LEU A 31 -12.37 27.78 4.00
N GLY A 32 -12.54 29.08 4.11
CA GLY A 32 -12.17 30.14 3.14
C GLY A 32 -10.92 29.83 2.26
N ARG A 33 -11.04 30.07 0.95
CA ARG A 33 -10.21 29.46 -0.14
C ARG A 33 -8.68 29.41 0.05
N ARG A 34 -8.00 30.39 0.61
CA ARG A 34 -6.52 30.39 0.70
C ARG A 34 -5.93 29.82 2.00
N LEU A 35 -6.52 30.12 3.14
CA LEU A 35 -6.07 29.59 4.44
C LEU A 35 -6.39 28.10 4.58
N ALA A 36 -7.52 27.70 4.03
CA ALA A 36 -7.90 26.29 3.94
C ALA A 36 -6.92 25.48 3.09
N TYR A 37 -6.46 25.97 1.97
CA TYR A 37 -5.52 25.28 1.11
C TYR A 37 -4.20 24.93 1.82
N ARG A 38 -3.55 25.92 2.48
CA ARG A 38 -2.31 25.67 3.23
C ARG A 38 -2.49 24.67 4.37
N ARG A 39 -3.63 24.73 5.06
CA ARG A 39 -3.97 23.80 6.13
C ARG A 39 -4.18 22.38 5.59
N VAL A 40 -4.97 22.23 4.54
CA VAL A 40 -5.23 20.94 3.89
C VAL A 40 -3.93 20.33 3.39
N MET A 41 -3.09 21.09 2.68
CA MET A 41 -1.79 20.60 2.21
C MET A 41 -0.86 20.18 3.35
N GLY A 42 -0.91 20.89 4.48
CA GLY A 42 -0.19 20.49 5.69
C GLY A 42 -0.66 19.16 6.27
N LEU A 43 -1.98 18.94 6.33
CA LEU A 43 -2.58 17.68 6.78
C LEU A 43 -2.26 16.53 5.82
N LEU A 44 -2.40 16.75 4.51
CA LEU A 44 -2.08 15.75 3.48
C LEU A 44 -0.62 15.28 3.56
N ARG A 45 0.31 16.23 3.65
CA ARG A 45 1.75 15.91 3.80
C ARG A 45 2.03 15.13 5.07
N SER A 46 1.45 15.53 6.20
CA SER A 46 1.63 14.82 7.48
C SER A 46 1.06 13.41 7.42
N PHE A 47 -0.09 13.21 6.78
CA PHE A 47 -0.68 11.89 6.55
C PHE A 47 0.26 10.99 5.73
N VAL A 48 0.78 11.50 4.61
CA VAL A 48 1.69 10.73 3.73
C VAL A 48 2.98 10.39 4.45
N LEU A 49 3.53 11.29 5.27
CA LEU A 49 4.69 11.01 6.10
C LEU A 49 4.41 9.90 7.12
N GLY A 50 3.23 9.89 7.74
CA GLY A 50 2.80 8.81 8.64
C GLY A 50 2.69 7.47 7.93
N ALA A 51 2.07 7.44 6.75
CA ALA A 51 1.97 6.24 5.93
C ALA A 51 3.35 5.74 5.46
N LEU A 52 4.23 6.64 5.04
CA LEU A 52 5.60 6.31 4.63
C LEU A 52 6.39 5.69 5.79
N LEU A 53 6.37 6.33 6.96
CA LEU A 53 7.06 5.81 8.14
C LEU A 53 6.56 4.42 8.51
N MET A 54 5.25 4.21 8.53
CA MET A 54 4.68 2.91 8.87
C MET A 54 5.03 1.84 7.84
N THR A 55 5.03 2.18 6.55
CA THR A 55 5.48 1.28 5.48
C THR A 55 6.95 0.88 5.65
N ILE A 56 7.84 1.83 5.97
CA ILE A 56 9.25 1.56 6.26
C ILE A 56 9.38 0.62 7.47
N LEU A 57 8.68 0.91 8.57
CA LEU A 57 8.74 0.10 9.80
C LEU A 57 8.26 -1.34 9.55
N LEU A 58 7.12 -1.51 8.88
CA LEU A 58 6.59 -2.83 8.55
C LEU A 58 7.52 -3.59 7.61
N THR A 59 8.02 -2.94 6.56
CA THR A 59 8.95 -3.58 5.63
C THR A 59 10.24 -3.98 6.34
N THR A 60 10.81 -3.10 7.17
CA THR A 60 12.03 -3.40 7.94
C THR A 60 11.81 -4.56 8.89
N GLY A 61 10.71 -4.58 9.63
CA GLY A 61 10.36 -5.66 10.54
C GLY A 61 10.20 -7.00 9.83
N LEU A 62 9.52 -7.01 8.68
CA LEU A 62 9.34 -8.22 7.87
C LEU A 62 10.66 -8.70 7.26
N VAL A 63 11.49 -7.79 6.71
CA VAL A 63 12.83 -8.13 6.19
C VAL A 63 13.69 -8.75 7.28
N TYR A 64 13.71 -8.14 8.46
CA TYR A 64 14.45 -8.67 9.61
C TYR A 64 13.97 -10.07 10.00
N TYR A 65 12.65 -10.26 10.15
CA TYR A 65 12.04 -11.53 10.50
C TYR A 65 12.32 -12.62 9.46
N VAL A 66 12.14 -12.31 8.17
CA VAL A 66 12.47 -13.20 7.06
C VAL A 66 13.96 -13.58 7.07
N SER A 67 14.84 -12.60 7.30
CA SER A 67 16.29 -12.86 7.35
C SER A 67 16.68 -13.85 8.44
N ILE A 68 16.06 -13.77 9.63
CA ILE A 68 16.31 -14.72 10.72
C ILE A 68 15.85 -16.14 10.34
N ILE A 69 14.64 -16.27 9.78
CA ILE A 69 14.08 -17.58 9.45
C ILE A 69 14.87 -18.25 8.33
N VAL A 70 15.29 -17.47 7.33
CA VAL A 70 15.96 -17.99 6.13
C VAL A 70 17.40 -18.42 6.39
N GLN A 71 18.07 -17.78 7.35
CA GLN A 71 19.49 -18.09 7.65
C GLN A 71 19.73 -19.54 8.10
N HIS A 72 18.69 -20.29 8.45
CA HIS A 72 18.87 -21.59 9.09
C HIS A 72 18.51 -22.82 8.24
N GLN A 73 17.73 -22.72 7.15
CA GLN A 73 17.40 -23.89 6.32
C GLN A 73 16.86 -23.54 4.92
N LEU A 74 17.40 -24.17 3.87
CA LEU A 74 16.92 -24.05 2.47
C LEU A 74 15.46 -24.50 2.28
N ILE A 75 15.05 -25.54 3.01
CA ILE A 75 13.67 -26.06 2.99
C ILE A 75 12.69 -24.99 3.47
N THR A 76 13.03 -24.27 4.53
CA THR A 76 12.22 -23.19 5.09
C THR A 76 12.03 -22.05 4.09
N TRP A 77 13.07 -21.71 3.31
CA TRP A 77 12.97 -20.70 2.25
C TRP A 77 11.93 -21.07 1.19
N ARG A 78 11.98 -22.30 0.68
CA ARG A 78 11.02 -22.77 -0.34
C ARG A 78 9.59 -22.79 0.18
N LEU A 79 9.40 -23.23 1.42
CA LEU A 79 8.08 -23.25 2.04
C LEU A 79 7.51 -21.83 2.19
N ILE A 80 8.32 -20.87 2.66
CA ILE A 80 7.91 -19.47 2.78
C ILE A 80 7.57 -18.88 1.40
N MET A 81 8.37 -19.19 0.36
CA MET A 81 8.09 -18.74 -1.00
C MET A 81 6.80 -19.35 -1.54
N ALA A 82 6.58 -20.66 -1.37
CA ALA A 82 5.36 -21.32 -1.80
C ALA A 82 4.12 -20.74 -1.09
N ILE A 83 4.18 -20.53 0.21
CA ILE A 83 3.11 -19.89 0.98
C ILE A 83 2.86 -18.45 0.47
N SER A 84 3.93 -17.68 0.25
CA SER A 84 3.82 -16.30 -0.27
C SER A 84 3.17 -16.26 -1.65
N CYS A 85 3.53 -17.19 -2.55
CA CYS A 85 2.88 -17.33 -3.86
C CYS A 85 1.39 -17.66 -3.72
N GLY A 86 1.04 -18.58 -2.81
CA GLY A 86 -0.36 -18.93 -2.51
C GLY A 86 -1.15 -17.73 -1.96
N VAL A 87 -0.57 -16.98 -1.04
CA VAL A 87 -1.17 -15.74 -0.51
C VAL A 87 -1.35 -14.70 -1.60
N LEU A 88 -0.35 -14.45 -2.44
CA LEU A 88 -0.45 -13.51 -3.57
C LEU A 88 -1.53 -13.92 -4.58
N ALA A 89 -1.58 -15.21 -4.93
CA ALA A 89 -2.58 -15.74 -5.85
C ALA A 89 -4.00 -15.61 -5.27
N SER A 90 -4.18 -15.99 -4.01
CA SER A 90 -5.49 -15.88 -3.33
C SER A 90 -5.95 -14.44 -3.18
N LEU A 91 -5.05 -13.51 -2.84
CA LEU A 91 -5.35 -12.08 -2.80
C LEU A 91 -5.65 -11.50 -4.18
N GLY A 92 -4.97 -11.98 -5.23
CA GLY A 92 -5.25 -11.59 -6.61
C GLY A 92 -6.67 -11.96 -7.03
N VAL A 93 -7.08 -13.22 -6.78
CA VAL A 93 -8.43 -13.69 -7.03
C VAL A 93 -9.45 -12.97 -6.14
N ALA A 94 -9.16 -12.83 -4.85
CA ALA A 94 -10.01 -12.09 -3.92
C ALA A 94 -10.17 -10.63 -4.35
N SER A 95 -9.14 -10.01 -4.89
CA SER A 95 -9.21 -8.65 -5.42
C SER A 95 -10.18 -8.55 -6.60
N TRP A 96 -10.19 -9.52 -7.50
CA TRP A 96 -11.17 -9.54 -8.60
C TRP A 96 -12.60 -9.72 -8.12
N LEU A 97 -12.83 -10.52 -7.08
CA LEU A 97 -14.17 -10.88 -6.62
C LEU A 97 -14.72 -9.96 -5.52
N LEU A 98 -13.85 -9.52 -4.60
CA LEU A 98 -14.26 -8.94 -3.32
C LEU A 98 -13.73 -7.52 -3.07
N TYR A 99 -12.91 -6.96 -3.97
CA TYR A 99 -12.23 -5.69 -3.71
C TYR A 99 -13.20 -4.53 -3.45
N TYR A 100 -14.25 -4.42 -4.26
CA TYR A 100 -15.30 -3.43 -4.04
C TYR A 100 -16.60 -4.06 -3.59
N ARG A 101 -17.24 -3.45 -2.61
CA ARG A 101 -18.54 -3.88 -2.12
C ARG A 101 -19.61 -3.58 -3.18
N ARG A 102 -20.39 -4.59 -3.57
CA ARG A 102 -21.49 -4.44 -4.52
C ARG A 102 -22.52 -3.43 -3.98
N GLY A 103 -22.84 -2.40 -4.78
CA GLY A 103 -23.85 -1.39 -4.43
C GLY A 103 -23.37 -0.20 -3.61
N HIS A 104 -22.12 -0.17 -3.11
CA HIS A 104 -21.61 0.89 -2.23
C HIS A 104 -20.42 1.71 -2.82
N GLY A 105 -20.41 1.95 -4.12
CA GLY A 105 -19.41 2.81 -4.78
C GLY A 105 -18.00 2.23 -4.75
N THR A 106 -17.04 2.94 -4.16
CA THR A 106 -15.63 2.53 -4.00
C THR A 106 -15.33 2.07 -2.57
N GLU A 107 -16.33 1.70 -1.78
CA GLU A 107 -16.11 1.13 -0.46
C GLU A 107 -15.51 -0.26 -0.58
N LEU A 108 -14.42 -0.47 0.17
CA LEU A 108 -13.72 -1.74 0.21
C LEU A 108 -14.34 -2.69 1.22
N TRP A 109 -14.09 -3.97 0.99
CA TRP A 109 -14.56 -5.04 1.86
C TRP A 109 -13.71 -5.13 3.14
N LEU A 110 -13.79 -4.09 3.99
CA LEU A 110 -13.17 -4.03 5.32
C LEU A 110 -14.23 -4.14 6.41
N PRO A 111 -13.86 -4.55 7.64
CA PRO A 111 -14.76 -4.51 8.79
C PRO A 111 -15.37 -3.12 8.95
N ARG A 112 -16.70 -3.04 9.03
CA ARG A 112 -17.43 -1.75 9.11
C ARG A 112 -16.98 -0.89 10.28
N SER A 113 -16.64 -1.51 11.41
CA SER A 113 -16.11 -0.83 12.60
C SER A 113 -14.84 -0.04 12.28
N PHE A 114 -13.97 -0.59 11.43
CA PHE A 114 -12.69 0.03 11.09
C PHE A 114 -12.87 1.21 10.12
N ILE A 115 -13.72 1.03 9.09
CA ILE A 115 -14.06 2.12 8.15
C ILE A 115 -14.74 3.27 8.90
N ALA A 116 -15.70 2.96 9.78
CA ALA A 116 -16.39 3.94 10.59
C ALA A 116 -15.43 4.68 11.54
N TYR A 117 -14.48 3.97 12.15
CA TYR A 117 -13.44 4.57 12.99
C TYR A 117 -12.58 5.55 12.20
N LEU A 118 -12.02 5.12 11.06
CA LEU A 118 -11.17 5.96 10.22
C LEU A 118 -11.95 7.19 9.68
N SER A 119 -13.17 7.01 9.22
CA SER A 119 -14.02 8.08 8.72
C SER A 119 -14.33 9.10 9.82
N LYS A 120 -14.75 8.63 11.01
CA LYS A 120 -15.05 9.49 12.16
C LYS A 120 -13.80 10.25 12.66
N ARG A 121 -12.66 9.57 12.66
CA ARG A 121 -11.40 10.17 13.06
C ARG A 121 -10.92 11.21 12.05
N SER A 122 -10.98 10.88 10.76
CA SER A 122 -10.63 11.76 9.65
C SER A 122 -11.47 13.05 9.65
N ALA A 123 -12.78 12.94 9.87
CA ALA A 123 -13.68 14.09 9.95
C ALA A 123 -13.36 15.05 11.12
N LYS A 124 -12.73 14.56 12.19
CA LYS A 124 -12.36 15.35 13.36
C LYS A 124 -10.90 15.83 13.34
N THR A 125 -10.11 15.40 12.36
CA THR A 125 -8.67 15.70 12.29
C THR A 125 -8.44 17.18 12.01
N GLY A 126 -7.92 17.89 13.01
CA GLY A 126 -7.63 19.31 12.96
C GLY A 126 -6.14 19.65 13.04
N SER A 127 -5.31 18.72 13.50
CA SER A 127 -3.87 18.92 13.69
C SER A 127 -3.02 18.05 12.77
N ARG A 128 -1.78 18.49 12.51
CA ARG A 128 -0.81 17.72 11.68
C ARG A 128 -0.44 16.39 12.35
N PHE A 129 -0.36 16.37 13.68
CA PHE A 129 -0.06 15.15 14.43
C PHE A 129 -1.17 14.11 14.31
N GLU A 130 -2.43 14.55 14.38
CA GLU A 130 -3.58 13.64 14.15
C GLU A 130 -3.58 13.09 12.72
N ALA A 131 -3.28 13.93 11.72
CA ALA A 131 -3.17 13.49 10.34
C ALA A 131 -2.03 12.47 10.15
N PHE A 132 -0.89 12.69 10.79
CA PHE A 132 0.22 11.74 10.80
C PHE A 132 -0.18 10.39 11.42
N SER A 133 -0.80 10.42 12.61
CA SER A 133 -1.28 9.21 13.30
C SER A 133 -2.33 8.46 12.46
N LEU A 134 -3.18 9.20 11.74
CA LEU A 134 -4.15 8.62 10.83
C LEU A 134 -3.46 7.94 9.64
N GLY A 135 -2.37 8.51 9.10
CA GLY A 135 -1.54 7.88 8.07
C GLY A 135 -0.92 6.57 8.53
N VAL A 136 -0.37 6.53 9.74
CA VAL A 136 0.14 5.30 10.38
C VAL A 136 -0.98 4.25 10.50
N SER A 137 -2.12 4.64 11.03
CA SER A 137 -3.26 3.73 11.25
C SER A 137 -3.86 3.21 9.94
N SER A 138 -3.84 4.00 8.87
CA SER A 138 -4.39 3.58 7.57
C SER A 138 -3.60 2.43 6.96
N VAL A 139 -2.27 2.44 7.05
CA VAL A 139 -1.43 1.34 6.55
C VAL A 139 -1.69 0.04 7.31
N ILE A 140 -1.90 0.12 8.64
CA ILE A 140 -2.27 -1.05 9.45
C ILE A 140 -3.63 -1.60 8.98
N ALA A 141 -4.57 -0.71 8.69
CA ALA A 141 -5.89 -1.10 8.18
C ALA A 141 -5.84 -1.81 6.83
N GLU A 142 -4.88 -1.45 6.02
CA GLU A 142 -4.69 -1.98 4.67
C GLU A 142 -3.94 -3.31 4.65
N LEU A 143 -3.33 -3.72 5.78
CA LEU A 143 -2.53 -4.96 5.87
C LEU A 143 -3.19 -6.19 5.24
N PRO A 144 -4.50 -6.46 5.42
CA PRO A 144 -5.13 -7.63 4.81
C PRO A 144 -4.97 -7.68 3.28
N PHE A 145 -4.89 -6.52 2.61
CA PHE A 145 -4.70 -6.42 1.16
C PHE A 145 -3.23 -6.26 0.76
N LEU A 146 -2.43 -5.68 1.64
CA LEU A 146 -1.03 -5.35 1.38
C LEU A 146 -0.05 -6.42 1.83
N ILE A 147 -0.52 -7.46 2.56
CA ILE A 147 0.37 -8.52 3.05
C ILE A 147 1.15 -9.21 1.92
N GLY A 148 0.51 -9.41 0.76
CA GLY A 148 1.15 -9.98 -0.42
C GLY A 148 2.33 -9.16 -0.93
N PRO A 149 2.15 -7.88 -1.32
CA PRO A 149 3.24 -7.00 -1.71
C PRO A 149 4.32 -6.85 -0.64
N PHE A 150 3.94 -6.74 0.65
CA PHE A 150 4.91 -6.66 1.75
C PHE A 150 5.77 -7.91 1.85
N LEU A 151 5.17 -9.12 1.80
CA LEU A 151 5.90 -10.38 1.84
C LEU A 151 6.83 -10.52 0.63
N ALA A 152 6.33 -10.27 -0.59
CA ALA A 152 7.12 -10.37 -1.80
C ALA A 152 8.33 -9.42 -1.79
N ALA A 153 8.12 -8.15 -1.38
CA ALA A 153 9.21 -7.19 -1.25
C ALA A 153 10.21 -7.63 -0.18
N SER A 154 9.74 -8.07 0.99
CA SER A 154 10.59 -8.47 2.11
C SER A 154 11.47 -9.67 1.77
N LEU A 155 10.94 -10.66 1.05
CA LEU A 155 11.68 -11.81 0.56
C LEU A 155 12.80 -11.40 -0.39
N LEU A 156 12.51 -10.55 -1.39
CA LEU A 156 13.50 -10.06 -2.34
C LEU A 156 14.58 -9.23 -1.67
N ILE A 157 14.21 -8.38 -0.71
CA ILE A 157 15.15 -7.52 0.03
C ILE A 157 16.02 -8.35 0.95
N ALA A 158 15.46 -9.32 1.68
CA ALA A 158 16.22 -10.23 2.55
C ALA A 158 17.26 -11.06 1.80
N ALA A 159 17.01 -11.36 0.52
CA ALA A 159 17.94 -12.06 -0.37
C ALA A 159 19.12 -11.18 -0.87
N LEU A 160 19.19 -9.89 -0.52
CA LEU A 160 20.31 -9.01 -0.89
C LEU A 160 21.49 -9.25 0.07
N PRO A 161 22.72 -9.36 -0.46
CA PRO A 161 23.87 -9.80 0.34
C PRO A 161 24.40 -8.74 1.31
N VAL A 162 24.16 -7.45 1.04
CA VAL A 162 24.73 -6.34 1.80
C VAL A 162 23.62 -5.56 2.51
N ARG A 163 23.78 -5.32 3.82
CA ARG A 163 22.78 -4.58 4.62
C ARG A 163 22.50 -3.16 4.10
N LEU A 164 23.50 -2.48 3.55
CA LEU A 164 23.31 -1.15 2.96
C LEU A 164 22.37 -1.22 1.74
N TRP A 165 22.50 -2.24 0.90
CA TRP A 165 21.59 -2.49 -0.22
C TRP A 165 20.17 -2.81 0.25
N GLN A 166 20.04 -3.56 1.35
CA GLN A 166 18.72 -3.84 1.96
C GLN A 166 18.08 -2.52 2.44
N ALA A 167 18.82 -1.67 3.13
CA ALA A 167 18.30 -0.36 3.59
C ALA A 167 17.87 0.53 2.40
N GLY A 168 18.69 0.64 1.37
CA GLY A 168 18.34 1.38 0.15
C GLY A 168 17.10 0.81 -0.55
N ALA A 169 16.98 -0.52 -0.60
CA ALA A 169 15.83 -1.21 -1.18
C ALA A 169 14.55 -0.99 -0.38
N ILE A 170 14.61 -1.01 0.97
CA ILE A 170 13.47 -0.70 1.84
C ILE A 170 12.96 0.72 1.58
N ILE A 171 13.87 1.70 1.53
CA ILE A 171 13.50 3.10 1.28
C ILE A 171 12.88 3.25 -0.11
N SER A 172 13.52 2.70 -1.14
CA SER A 172 13.04 2.77 -2.53
C SER A 172 11.66 2.12 -2.69
N TYR A 173 11.48 0.92 -2.14
CA TYR A 173 10.19 0.25 -2.12
C TYR A 173 9.12 1.08 -1.41
N SER A 174 9.42 1.59 -0.22
CA SER A 174 8.45 2.35 0.59
C SER A 174 8.05 3.67 -0.10
N CYS A 175 8.99 4.36 -0.74
CA CYS A 175 8.69 5.55 -1.53
C CYS A 175 7.78 5.23 -2.72
N LEU A 176 8.04 4.14 -3.43
CA LEU A 176 7.18 3.69 -4.53
C LEU A 176 5.82 3.24 -4.04
N ALA A 177 5.77 2.49 -2.95
CA ALA A 177 4.54 2.04 -2.32
C ALA A 177 3.59 3.20 -1.97
N VAL A 178 4.14 4.32 -1.49
CA VAL A 178 3.37 5.51 -1.09
C VAL A 178 3.20 6.53 -2.24
N SER A 179 3.71 6.24 -3.43
CA SER A 179 3.71 7.17 -4.58
C SER A 179 2.30 7.61 -5.00
N SER A 180 1.29 6.74 -4.90
CA SER A 180 -0.11 7.08 -5.20
C SER A 180 -0.64 8.21 -4.31
N LEU A 181 -0.26 8.23 -3.03
CA LEU A 181 -0.61 9.31 -2.09
C LEU A 181 0.15 10.60 -2.42
N GLY A 182 1.43 10.48 -2.81
CA GLY A 182 2.22 11.59 -3.29
C GLY A 182 1.60 12.23 -4.55
N LEU A 183 1.15 11.42 -5.49
CA LEU A 183 0.46 11.87 -6.70
C LEU A 183 -0.80 12.68 -6.37
N ILE A 184 -1.58 12.26 -5.36
CA ILE A 184 -2.77 13.01 -4.93
C ILE A 184 -2.38 14.39 -4.40
N ILE A 185 -1.29 14.49 -3.62
CA ILE A 185 -0.80 15.80 -3.16
C ILE A 185 -0.46 16.71 -4.34
N VAL A 186 0.20 16.18 -5.38
CA VAL A 186 0.54 16.94 -6.58
C VAL A 186 -0.73 17.38 -7.33
N VAL A 187 -1.69 16.49 -7.53
CA VAL A 187 -2.97 16.78 -8.22
C VAL A 187 -3.79 17.81 -7.45
N VAL A 188 -3.89 17.69 -6.13
CA VAL A 188 -4.56 18.72 -5.30
C VAL A 188 -3.78 20.03 -5.30
N GLY A 189 -2.44 19.93 -5.31
CA GLY A 189 -1.53 21.07 -5.39
C GLY A 189 -1.65 21.86 -6.69
N SER A 190 -1.99 21.21 -7.79
CA SER A 190 -2.23 21.84 -9.10
C SER A 190 -3.62 22.47 -9.26
N GLY A 191 -4.43 22.50 -8.20
CA GLY A 191 -5.74 23.17 -8.19
C GLY A 191 -6.94 22.26 -8.40
N HIS A 192 -6.74 20.95 -8.55
CA HIS A 192 -7.85 20.00 -8.62
C HIS A 192 -8.48 19.79 -7.25
N THR A 193 -9.79 19.61 -7.23
CA THR A 193 -10.50 19.31 -5.99
C THR A 193 -10.40 17.81 -5.66
N ILE A 194 -10.41 17.50 -4.38
CA ILE A 194 -10.43 16.11 -3.91
C ILE A 194 -11.66 15.35 -4.45
N ALA A 195 -12.79 16.06 -4.61
CA ALA A 195 -13.99 15.49 -5.23
C ALA A 195 -13.76 14.99 -6.67
N GLN A 196 -12.96 15.73 -7.47
CA GLN A 196 -12.60 15.31 -8.83
C GLN A 196 -11.75 14.03 -8.82
N VAL A 197 -10.81 13.89 -7.88
CA VAL A 197 -10.00 12.68 -7.71
C VAL A 197 -10.91 11.48 -7.35
N GLN A 198 -11.89 11.69 -6.46
CA GLN A 198 -12.86 10.64 -6.11
C GLN A 198 -13.74 10.23 -7.30
N GLN A 199 -14.25 11.19 -8.06
CA GLN A 199 -15.05 10.92 -9.25
C GLN A 199 -14.26 10.14 -10.29
N TRP A 200 -12.99 10.51 -10.51
CA TRP A 200 -12.10 9.79 -11.42
C TRP A 200 -11.91 8.34 -10.97
N ARG A 201 -11.65 8.09 -9.68
CA ARG A 201 -11.52 6.74 -9.11
C ARG A 201 -12.81 5.94 -9.26
N GLN A 202 -13.98 6.55 -9.02
CA GLN A 202 -15.26 5.88 -9.20
C GLN A 202 -15.51 5.45 -10.65
N ARG A 203 -15.14 6.30 -11.60
CA ARG A 203 -15.26 5.98 -13.03
C ARG A 203 -14.36 4.81 -13.43
N HIS A 204 -13.15 4.73 -12.88
CA HIS A 204 -12.15 3.72 -13.26
C HIS A 204 -12.05 2.55 -12.26
N LYS A 205 -13.01 2.39 -11.35
CA LYS A 205 -12.96 1.38 -10.29
C LYS A 205 -12.77 -0.06 -10.79
N HIS A 206 -13.45 -0.45 -11.86
CA HIS A 206 -13.34 -1.79 -12.43
C HIS A 206 -11.97 -2.03 -13.07
N PHE A 207 -11.43 -1.03 -13.77
CA PHE A 207 -10.08 -1.09 -14.31
C PHE A 207 -9.05 -1.22 -13.19
N MET A 208 -9.15 -0.42 -12.13
CA MET A 208 -8.23 -0.49 -10.98
C MET A 208 -8.32 -1.84 -10.29
N GLN A 209 -9.52 -2.37 -10.09
CA GLN A 209 -9.74 -3.69 -9.52
C GLN A 209 -9.11 -4.79 -10.36
N PHE A 210 -9.36 -4.79 -11.66
CA PHE A 210 -8.79 -5.76 -12.60
C PHE A 210 -7.27 -5.66 -12.63
N PHE A 211 -6.73 -4.46 -12.78
CA PHE A 211 -5.29 -4.21 -12.83
C PHE A 211 -4.58 -4.69 -11.56
N SER A 212 -5.10 -4.35 -10.39
CA SER A 212 -4.52 -4.74 -9.11
C SER A 212 -4.54 -6.26 -8.92
N GLY A 213 -5.67 -6.91 -9.18
CA GLY A 213 -5.79 -8.37 -9.06
C GLY A 213 -4.88 -9.11 -10.05
N SER A 214 -4.86 -8.67 -11.32
CA SER A 214 -3.98 -9.25 -12.35
C SER A 214 -2.50 -9.09 -12.01
N SER A 215 -2.11 -7.93 -11.49
CA SER A 215 -0.72 -7.66 -11.09
C SER A 215 -0.27 -8.59 -9.95
N LEU A 216 -1.13 -8.88 -8.96
CA LEU A 216 -0.83 -9.86 -7.92
C LEU A 216 -0.70 -11.28 -8.47
N LEU A 217 -1.56 -11.69 -9.40
CA LEU A 217 -1.48 -13.00 -10.03
C LEU A 217 -0.20 -13.16 -10.86
N VAL A 218 0.14 -12.15 -11.65
CA VAL A 218 1.40 -12.14 -12.43
C VAL A 218 2.60 -12.25 -11.48
N MET A 219 2.57 -11.52 -10.36
CA MET A 219 3.63 -11.59 -9.34
C MET A 219 3.70 -12.97 -8.70
N ALA A 220 2.57 -13.58 -8.36
CA ALA A 220 2.52 -14.92 -7.79
C ALA A 220 3.14 -15.96 -8.73
N VAL A 221 2.76 -15.91 -10.01
CA VAL A 221 3.32 -16.81 -11.04
C VAL A 221 4.81 -16.56 -11.23
N PHE A 222 5.23 -15.30 -11.31
CA PHE A 222 6.64 -14.95 -11.47
C PHE A 222 7.49 -15.47 -10.30
N LEU A 223 7.06 -15.25 -9.05
CA LEU A 223 7.80 -15.74 -7.87
C LEU A 223 7.80 -17.28 -7.80
N ALA A 224 6.69 -17.92 -8.17
CA ALA A 224 6.61 -19.38 -8.22
C ALA A 224 7.62 -19.97 -9.22
N VAL A 225 7.68 -19.41 -10.42
CA VAL A 225 8.60 -19.89 -11.47
C VAL A 225 10.05 -19.62 -11.08
N GLU A 226 10.39 -18.42 -10.65
CA GLU A 226 11.77 -18.00 -10.38
C GLU A 226 12.36 -18.67 -9.13
N TYR A 227 11.56 -18.83 -8.06
CA TYR A 227 12.09 -19.25 -6.76
C TYR A 227 11.62 -20.64 -6.28
N VAL A 228 10.55 -21.19 -6.83
CA VAL A 228 10.06 -22.51 -6.46
C VAL A 228 10.44 -23.55 -7.51
N VAL A 229 10.29 -23.23 -8.81
CA VAL A 229 10.52 -24.17 -9.89
C VAL A 229 11.98 -24.17 -10.36
N ARG A 230 12.58 -22.97 -10.54
CA ARG A 230 13.91 -22.83 -11.16
C ARG A 230 15.07 -23.20 -10.25
N TYR A 231 14.88 -23.19 -8.94
CA TYR A 231 15.87 -23.63 -7.95
C TYR A 231 15.37 -24.89 -7.24
N PRO A 232 15.51 -26.07 -7.86
CA PRO A 232 15.13 -27.36 -7.26
C PRO A 232 15.97 -27.74 -6.04
#